data_b1bfa132587782a3ce1b5d33e9cf8a1b
#
_entry.id   b1bfa132587782a3ce1b5d33e9cf8a1b
#
_cell.length_a   1.000
_cell.length_b   1.000
_cell.length_c   1.000
_cell.angle_alpha   90.00
_cell.angle_beta   90.00
_cell.angle_gamma   90.00
#
_symmetry.space_group_name_H-M   'P 1'
#
loop_
_entity.id
_entity.type
_entity.pdbx_description
1 polymer ?
#
loop_
_entity_poly.entity_id
_entity_poly.type
_entity_poly.pdbx_seq_one_letter_code
_entity_poly.pdbx_strand_id
1 'polypeptide(L)'
;AGGSVETDVLFKEIDPHFGAVLAENKTQDLALIKVNGLPSSVKLVELGNNSDIEIGDTVYAIGHPNGLPWNFTNGMVTQIRKNKKWIYEDKFEHTATVIQTQTPISPGNSGGPLFSEKGKIVGINTWGAEGPNLNFAVAVDHAKDFIKQNPNVKNVNSVDSLIKKDYPNAKTQDYNKNSVIDTWYVDDDKNGKIDL
;
A
#
# COMPACT_ATOMS: atom_id res chain seq x y z
N ALA A 1 13.81 3.37 -14.32
CA ALA A 1 14.46 4.13 -13.25
C ALA A 1 13.57 3.97 -12.01
N GLY A 2 13.95 3.05 -11.11
CA GLY A 2 13.24 2.83 -9.86
C GLY A 2 13.67 3.90 -8.87
N GLY A 3 12.89 4.95 -8.72
CA GLY A 3 13.02 5.84 -7.57
C GLY A 3 12.45 5.13 -6.34
N SER A 4 13.15 5.21 -5.20
CA SER A 4 12.57 4.86 -3.91
C SER A 4 11.44 5.83 -3.65
N VAL A 5 10.19 5.36 -3.69
CA VAL A 5 9.06 6.16 -3.27
C VAL A 5 9.06 6.11 -1.75
N GLU A 6 9.31 7.23 -1.10
CA GLU A 6 9.04 7.37 0.33
C GLU A 6 7.54 7.17 0.54
N THR A 7 7.19 6.22 1.37
CA THR A 7 5.81 5.94 1.71
C THR A 7 5.64 6.10 3.20
N ASP A 8 4.89 7.10 3.60
CA ASP A 8 4.48 7.27 4.99
C ASP A 8 3.46 6.20 5.34
N VAL A 9 3.81 5.35 6.28
CA VAL A 9 2.89 4.38 6.87
C VAL A 9 2.47 4.90 8.23
N LEU A 10 1.23 5.36 8.34
CA LEU A 10 0.69 5.92 9.57
C LEU A 10 0.08 4.84 10.46
N PHE A 11 0.42 4.87 11.75
CA PHE A 11 -0.20 4.07 12.79
C PHE A 11 -0.92 4.97 13.78
N LYS A 12 -2.06 4.50 14.31
CA LYS A 12 -2.77 5.22 15.35
C LYS A 12 -1.87 5.37 16.59
N GLU A 13 -1.66 6.61 17.06
CA GLU A 13 -0.86 6.96 18.24
C GLU A 13 0.67 6.78 18.07
N ILE A 14 1.17 6.67 16.84
CA ILE A 14 2.60 6.48 16.57
C ILE A 14 3.03 7.42 15.44
N ASP A 15 4.27 7.90 15.53
CA ASP A 15 4.89 8.71 14.49
C ASP A 15 4.95 7.98 13.14
N PRO A 16 5.00 8.70 12.01
CA PRO A 16 5.17 8.11 10.70
C PRO A 16 6.36 7.15 10.66
N HIS A 17 6.17 6.01 10.02
CA HIS A 17 7.25 5.05 9.79
C HIS A 17 7.64 5.06 8.32
N PHE A 18 8.95 5.05 8.07
CA PHE A 18 9.47 4.98 6.72
C PHE A 18 9.42 3.54 6.18
N GLY A 19 9.02 3.45 4.91
CA GLY A 19 9.00 2.19 4.18
C GLY A 19 9.85 2.28 2.92
N ALA A 20 10.42 1.14 2.50
CA ALA A 20 11.08 1.01 1.20
C ALA A 20 10.27 0.08 0.29
N VAL A 21 10.08 0.47 -0.96
CA VAL A 21 9.46 -0.37 -1.96
C VAL A 21 10.43 -1.48 -2.34
N LEU A 22 10.05 -2.74 -2.12
CA LEU A 22 10.85 -3.91 -2.40
C LEU A 22 10.60 -4.49 -3.79
N ALA A 23 9.36 -4.37 -4.27
CA ALA A 23 8.94 -4.83 -5.57
C ALA A 23 7.67 -4.09 -6.01
N GLU A 24 7.53 -3.89 -7.31
CA GLU A 24 6.35 -3.29 -7.94
C GLU A 24 5.76 -4.22 -8.98
N ASN A 25 4.45 -4.27 -9.05
CA ASN A 25 3.71 -4.86 -10.16
C ASN A 25 2.81 -3.79 -10.78
N LYS A 26 3.36 -3.03 -11.72
CA LYS A 26 2.63 -1.93 -12.38
C LYS A 26 1.38 -2.43 -13.11
N THR A 27 1.42 -3.63 -13.70
CA THR A 27 0.26 -4.18 -14.41
C THR A 27 -0.94 -4.36 -13.48
N GLN A 28 -0.71 -4.73 -12.22
CA GLN A 28 -1.77 -4.99 -11.25
C GLN A 28 -1.94 -3.86 -10.23
N ASP A 29 -1.16 -2.79 -10.35
CA ASP A 29 -1.16 -1.65 -9.40
C ASP A 29 -0.89 -2.09 -7.95
N LEU A 30 0.19 -2.87 -7.77
CA LEU A 30 0.60 -3.40 -6.47
C LEU A 30 2.05 -3.08 -6.17
N ALA A 31 2.35 -2.81 -4.89
CA ALA A 31 3.71 -2.69 -4.39
C ALA A 31 3.89 -3.51 -3.10
N LEU A 32 5.09 -4.07 -2.91
CA LEU A 32 5.54 -4.64 -1.65
C LEU A 32 6.43 -3.64 -0.95
N ILE A 33 6.08 -3.27 0.27
CA ILE A 33 6.78 -2.27 1.06
C ILE A 33 7.33 -2.93 2.33
N LYS A 34 8.61 -2.69 2.62
CA LYS A 34 9.23 -3.02 3.89
C LYS A 34 9.15 -1.81 4.81
N VAL A 35 8.58 -1.99 5.99
CA VAL A 35 8.47 -0.94 7.01
C VAL A 35 9.37 -1.29 8.18
N ASN A 36 10.15 -0.32 8.69
CA ASN A 36 10.98 -0.46 9.88
C ASN A 36 10.25 0.03 11.13
N GLY A 37 10.76 -0.42 12.28
CA GLY A 37 10.37 0.13 13.57
C GLY A 37 8.93 -0.15 13.99
N LEU A 38 8.29 -1.17 13.40
CA LEU A 38 6.93 -1.54 13.80
C LEU A 38 6.88 -1.90 15.29
N PRO A 39 5.94 -1.31 16.06
CA PRO A 39 5.75 -1.69 17.46
C PRO A 39 5.43 -3.17 17.59
N SER A 40 5.90 -3.79 18.68
CA SER A 40 5.58 -5.18 18.97
C SER A 40 4.08 -5.46 19.18
N SER A 41 3.29 -4.41 19.41
CA SER A 41 1.83 -4.47 19.54
C SER A 41 1.09 -4.59 18.21
N VAL A 42 1.77 -4.34 17.05
CA VAL A 42 1.16 -4.45 15.73
C VAL A 42 0.75 -5.90 15.47
N LYS A 43 -0.52 -6.08 15.14
CA LYS A 43 -1.06 -7.38 14.76
C LYS A 43 -1.10 -7.52 13.24
N LEU A 44 -0.67 -8.67 12.75
CA LEU A 44 -0.80 -9.00 11.34
C LEU A 44 -2.26 -9.26 11.00
N VAL A 45 -2.70 -8.72 9.87
CA VAL A 45 -4.03 -8.98 9.33
C VAL A 45 -3.96 -10.18 8.38
N GLU A 46 -4.97 -11.04 8.43
CA GLU A 46 -5.05 -12.20 7.56
C GLU A 46 -5.50 -11.81 6.14
N LEU A 47 -4.79 -12.29 5.13
CA LEU A 47 -5.23 -12.22 3.75
C LEU A 47 -6.30 -13.30 3.50
N GLY A 48 -7.47 -12.87 3.06
CA GLY A 48 -8.55 -13.76 2.62
C GLY A 48 -8.28 -14.38 1.24
N ASN A 49 -9.37 -14.77 0.58
CA ASN A 49 -9.36 -15.28 -0.80
C ASN A 49 -10.48 -14.58 -1.59
N ASN A 50 -10.38 -14.60 -2.91
CA ASN A 50 -11.47 -14.10 -3.76
C ASN A 50 -12.78 -14.87 -3.57
N SER A 51 -12.70 -16.13 -3.12
CA SER A 51 -13.88 -16.96 -2.78
C SER A 51 -14.53 -16.61 -1.43
N ASP A 52 -13.91 -15.75 -0.64
CA ASP A 52 -14.44 -15.33 0.67
C ASP A 52 -15.48 -14.22 0.55
N ILE A 53 -15.73 -13.71 -0.65
CA ILE A 53 -16.68 -12.64 -0.94
C ILE A 53 -17.54 -12.93 -2.16
N GLU A 54 -18.79 -12.47 -2.11
CA GLU A 54 -19.78 -12.54 -3.19
C GLU A 54 -20.43 -11.18 -3.43
N ILE A 55 -21.13 -11.04 -4.55
CA ILE A 55 -21.94 -9.84 -4.81
C ILE A 55 -23.03 -9.72 -3.75
N GLY A 56 -23.13 -8.56 -3.13
CA GLY A 56 -24.06 -8.29 -2.02
C GLY A 56 -23.42 -8.34 -0.64
N ASP A 57 -22.20 -8.90 -0.50
CA ASP A 57 -21.51 -8.92 0.78
C ASP A 57 -21.09 -7.52 1.22
N THR A 58 -21.15 -7.29 2.53
CA THR A 58 -20.63 -6.06 3.13
C THR A 58 -19.11 -6.09 3.20
N VAL A 59 -18.50 -4.99 2.80
CA VAL A 59 -17.05 -4.78 2.89
C VAL A 59 -16.73 -3.42 3.52
N TYR A 60 -15.53 -3.31 4.08
CA TYR A 60 -15.09 -2.16 4.87
C TYR A 60 -13.75 -1.65 4.35
N ALA A 61 -13.57 -0.34 4.32
CA ALA A 61 -12.28 0.29 4.03
C ALA A 61 -11.83 1.16 5.22
N ILE A 62 -10.52 1.15 5.46
CA ILE A 62 -9.88 2.02 6.44
C ILE A 62 -8.81 2.81 5.68
N GLY A 63 -8.75 4.12 5.92
CA GLY A 63 -7.79 4.97 5.24
C GLY A 63 -7.70 6.37 5.83
N HIS A 64 -7.05 7.26 5.07
CA HIS A 64 -6.78 8.64 5.45
C HIS A 64 -7.31 9.61 4.38
N PRO A 65 -8.62 9.56 4.04
CA PRO A 65 -9.16 10.38 2.96
C PRO A 65 -8.93 11.86 3.24
N ASN A 66 -8.32 12.55 2.27
CA ASN A 66 -8.04 14.00 2.36
C ASN A 66 -7.25 14.41 3.61
N GLY A 67 -6.35 13.54 4.09
CA GLY A 67 -5.55 13.79 5.28
C GLY A 67 -6.30 13.63 6.61
N LEU A 68 -7.54 13.17 6.59
CA LEU A 68 -8.29 12.84 7.81
C LEU A 68 -7.96 11.39 8.23
N PRO A 69 -7.22 11.18 9.33
CA PRO A 69 -6.74 9.86 9.70
C PRO A 69 -7.86 8.95 10.18
N TRP A 70 -7.68 7.65 9.92
CA TRP A 70 -8.48 6.56 10.49
C TRP A 70 -9.98 6.63 10.13
N ASN A 71 -10.26 7.06 8.89
CA ASN A 71 -11.64 7.03 8.42
C ASN A 71 -12.04 5.59 8.09
N PHE A 72 -13.16 5.18 8.66
CA PHE A 72 -13.77 3.87 8.46
C PHE A 72 -15.04 4.04 7.62
N THR A 73 -15.07 3.35 6.47
CA THR A 73 -16.22 3.35 5.56
C THR A 73 -16.67 1.94 5.26
N ASN A 74 -17.94 1.77 4.92
CA ASN A 74 -18.49 0.48 4.52
C ASN A 74 -19.44 0.61 3.32
N GLY A 75 -19.66 -0.49 2.66
CA GLY A 75 -20.56 -0.63 1.54
C GLY A 75 -20.65 -2.08 1.09
N MET A 76 -21.37 -2.34 0.01
CA MET A 76 -21.53 -3.69 -0.54
C MET A 76 -20.63 -3.92 -1.75
N VAL A 77 -20.24 -5.17 -1.96
CA VAL A 77 -19.69 -5.65 -3.23
C VAL A 77 -20.79 -5.59 -4.28
N THR A 78 -20.58 -4.81 -5.34
CA THR A 78 -21.55 -4.67 -6.43
C THR A 78 -21.22 -5.56 -7.62
N GLN A 79 -19.93 -5.87 -7.82
CA GLN A 79 -19.46 -6.73 -8.88
C GLN A 79 -18.02 -7.20 -8.63
N ILE A 80 -17.66 -8.37 -9.17
CA ILE A 80 -16.30 -8.87 -9.28
C ILE A 80 -15.94 -8.95 -10.76
N ARG A 81 -14.99 -8.13 -11.21
CA ARG A 81 -14.63 -8.01 -12.62
C ARG A 81 -13.28 -8.62 -12.90
N LYS A 82 -13.29 -9.74 -13.63
CA LYS A 82 -12.04 -10.37 -14.11
C LYS A 82 -11.43 -9.58 -15.25
N ASN A 83 -10.09 -9.48 -15.27
CA ASN A 83 -9.33 -8.81 -16.34
C ASN A 83 -9.83 -7.40 -16.65
N LYS A 84 -10.24 -6.65 -15.61
CA LYS A 84 -10.62 -5.25 -15.76
C LYS A 84 -9.38 -4.45 -16.12
N LYS A 85 -9.50 -3.65 -17.18
CA LYS A 85 -8.48 -2.69 -17.61
C LYS A 85 -8.85 -1.30 -17.14
N TRP A 86 -7.82 -0.51 -16.77
CA TRP A 86 -7.95 0.91 -16.46
C TRP A 86 -6.63 1.65 -16.75
N ILE A 87 -6.70 2.95 -16.88
CA ILE A 87 -5.56 3.82 -17.19
C ILE A 87 -5.64 5.01 -16.25
N TYR A 88 -4.51 5.37 -15.65
CA TYR A 88 -4.33 6.62 -14.93
C TYR A 88 -3.73 7.72 -15.81
N GLU A 89 -3.44 8.88 -15.23
CA GLU A 89 -2.82 10.01 -15.92
C GLU A 89 -1.44 9.69 -16.53
N ASP A 90 -0.72 8.71 -15.96
CA ASP A 90 0.55 8.19 -16.47
C ASP A 90 0.43 7.44 -17.81
N LYS A 91 -0.81 7.23 -18.28
CA LYS A 91 -1.16 6.52 -19.51
C LYS A 91 -0.75 5.04 -19.52
N PHE A 92 -0.38 4.48 -18.38
CA PHE A 92 -0.09 3.05 -18.28
C PHE A 92 -1.40 2.24 -18.15
N GLU A 93 -1.57 1.18 -18.96
CA GLU A 93 -2.72 0.30 -18.88
C GLU A 93 -2.51 -0.76 -17.80
N HIS A 94 -3.28 -0.68 -16.74
CA HIS A 94 -3.35 -1.68 -15.69
C HIS A 94 -4.37 -2.76 -16.03
N THR A 95 -4.18 -3.97 -15.49
CA THR A 95 -5.12 -5.08 -15.66
C THR A 95 -5.10 -5.98 -14.43
N ALA A 96 -6.25 -6.20 -13.80
CA ALA A 96 -6.42 -7.14 -12.70
C ALA A 96 -7.87 -7.63 -12.58
N THR A 97 -8.08 -8.64 -11.76
CA THR A 97 -9.40 -8.90 -11.18
C THR A 97 -9.64 -7.86 -10.10
N VAL A 98 -10.76 -7.15 -10.19
CA VAL A 98 -11.11 -6.09 -9.23
C VAL A 98 -12.48 -6.33 -8.60
N ILE A 99 -12.60 -5.91 -7.36
CA ILE A 99 -13.84 -5.86 -6.60
C ILE A 99 -14.41 -4.46 -6.79
N GLN A 100 -15.60 -4.36 -7.38
CA GLN A 100 -16.36 -3.11 -7.43
C GLN A 100 -17.25 -3.02 -6.19
N THR A 101 -17.25 -1.88 -5.54
CA THR A 101 -17.97 -1.69 -4.27
C THR A 101 -18.64 -0.32 -4.17
N GLN A 102 -19.65 -0.24 -3.32
CA GLN A 102 -20.27 1.01 -2.87
C GLN A 102 -19.47 1.68 -1.75
N THR A 103 -18.52 0.95 -1.14
CA THR A 103 -17.68 1.50 -0.06
C THR A 103 -17.01 2.77 -0.56
N PRO A 104 -17.20 3.92 0.10
CA PRO A 104 -16.53 5.16 -0.30
C PRO A 104 -15.02 5.00 -0.26
N ILE A 105 -14.37 5.17 -1.42
CA ILE A 105 -12.92 5.19 -1.60
C ILE A 105 -12.57 6.56 -2.18
N SER A 106 -11.79 7.33 -1.44
CA SER A 106 -11.35 8.68 -1.79
C SER A 106 -9.82 8.74 -1.82
N PRO A 107 -9.20 9.77 -2.40
CA PRO A 107 -7.76 9.99 -2.31
C PRO A 107 -7.28 9.89 -0.86
N GLY A 108 -6.27 9.04 -0.60
CA GLY A 108 -5.81 8.66 0.75
C GLY A 108 -6.30 7.29 1.23
N ASN A 109 -7.23 6.64 0.53
CA ASN A 109 -7.60 5.24 0.77
C ASN A 109 -6.86 4.27 -0.16
N SER A 110 -6.31 4.75 -1.28
CA SER A 110 -5.56 3.93 -2.24
C SER A 110 -4.34 3.29 -1.59
N GLY A 111 -4.09 2.00 -1.90
CA GLY A 111 -3.10 1.17 -1.24
C GLY A 111 -3.55 0.59 0.10
N GLY A 112 -4.63 1.11 0.70
CA GLY A 112 -5.23 0.59 1.92
C GLY A 112 -6.07 -0.67 1.69
N PRO A 113 -6.44 -1.37 2.78
CA PRO A 113 -7.17 -2.62 2.72
C PRO A 113 -8.67 -2.43 2.46
N LEU A 114 -9.25 -3.38 1.71
CA LEU A 114 -10.67 -3.68 1.72
C LEU A 114 -10.89 -4.95 2.52
N PHE A 115 -11.68 -4.87 3.59
CA PHE A 115 -11.95 -5.97 4.51
C PHE A 115 -13.30 -6.63 4.24
N SER A 116 -13.39 -7.94 4.43
CA SER A 116 -14.66 -8.66 4.59
C SER A 116 -15.24 -8.47 5.99
N GLU A 117 -16.49 -8.88 6.21
CA GLU A 117 -17.11 -8.91 7.55
C GLU A 117 -16.35 -9.79 8.56
N LYS A 118 -15.55 -10.73 8.09
CA LYS A 118 -14.68 -11.57 8.93
C LYS A 118 -13.35 -10.91 9.30
N GLY A 119 -13.14 -9.64 8.93
CA GLY A 119 -11.90 -8.90 9.20
C GLY A 119 -10.69 -9.36 8.38
N LYS A 120 -10.90 -10.13 7.31
CA LYS A 120 -9.82 -10.52 6.39
C LYS A 120 -9.69 -9.51 5.26
N ILE A 121 -8.46 -9.25 4.80
CA ILE A 121 -8.24 -8.43 3.61
C ILE A 121 -8.67 -9.24 2.37
N VAL A 122 -9.62 -8.69 1.62
CA VAL A 122 -10.15 -9.28 0.37
C VAL A 122 -9.74 -8.48 -0.87
N GLY A 123 -9.28 -7.26 -0.68
CA GLY A 123 -8.77 -6.41 -1.76
C GLY A 123 -7.85 -5.30 -1.27
N ILE A 124 -7.13 -4.70 -2.21
CA ILE A 124 -6.32 -3.50 -2.02
C ILE A 124 -7.00 -2.36 -2.78
N ASN A 125 -7.40 -1.32 -2.07
CA ASN A 125 -8.10 -0.18 -2.67
C ASN A 125 -7.21 0.49 -3.71
N THR A 126 -7.77 0.86 -4.85
CA THR A 126 -6.99 1.44 -5.95
C THR A 126 -7.62 2.71 -6.49
N TRP A 127 -8.81 2.69 -7.12
CA TRP A 127 -9.41 3.92 -7.66
C TRP A 127 -10.93 3.99 -7.49
N GLY A 128 -11.47 5.21 -7.63
CA GLY A 128 -12.88 5.47 -7.90
C GLY A 128 -13.05 6.05 -9.31
N ALA A 129 -14.12 5.70 -9.98
CA ALA A 129 -14.54 6.35 -11.23
C ALA A 129 -15.62 7.39 -10.94
N GLU A 130 -15.81 8.31 -11.89
CA GLU A 130 -16.94 9.24 -11.80
C GLU A 130 -18.28 8.50 -11.81
N GLY A 131 -19.13 8.84 -10.85
CA GLY A 131 -20.45 8.25 -10.67
C GLY A 131 -20.61 7.56 -9.33
N PRO A 132 -21.85 7.32 -8.89
CA PRO A 132 -22.11 6.68 -7.61
C PRO A 132 -21.68 5.21 -7.63
N ASN A 133 -21.10 4.76 -6.54
CA ASN A 133 -20.79 3.33 -6.30
C ASN A 133 -19.79 2.70 -7.28
N LEU A 134 -18.90 3.51 -7.86
CA LEU A 134 -17.87 3.06 -8.80
C LEU A 134 -16.49 3.11 -8.13
N ASN A 135 -16.34 2.42 -7.00
CA ASN A 135 -15.09 2.27 -6.30
C ASN A 135 -14.53 0.86 -6.53
N PHE A 136 -13.21 0.75 -6.61
CA PHE A 136 -12.54 -0.48 -7.02
C PHE A 136 -11.36 -0.81 -6.10
N ALA A 137 -11.21 -2.10 -5.81
CA ALA A 137 -10.05 -2.66 -5.15
C ALA A 137 -9.50 -3.83 -5.97
N VAL A 138 -8.18 -3.94 -6.09
CA VAL A 138 -7.53 -5.12 -6.68
C VAL A 138 -7.78 -6.31 -5.77
N ALA A 139 -8.26 -7.41 -6.32
CA ALA A 139 -8.61 -8.60 -5.55
C ALA A 139 -7.37 -9.22 -4.87
N VAL A 140 -7.50 -9.67 -3.63
CA VAL A 140 -6.39 -10.08 -2.75
C VAL A 140 -5.55 -11.23 -3.29
N ASP A 141 -6.12 -12.12 -4.13
CA ASP A 141 -5.35 -13.22 -4.71
C ASP A 141 -4.19 -12.73 -5.59
N HIS A 142 -4.32 -11.56 -6.25
CA HIS A 142 -3.21 -10.92 -6.94
C HIS A 142 -2.08 -10.52 -6.00
N ALA A 143 -2.41 -9.95 -4.83
CA ALA A 143 -1.41 -9.61 -3.82
C ALA A 143 -0.72 -10.85 -3.27
N LYS A 144 -1.45 -11.93 -3.02
CA LYS A 144 -0.89 -13.22 -2.56
C LYS A 144 0.06 -13.82 -3.59
N ASP A 145 -0.31 -13.80 -4.86
CA ASP A 145 0.55 -14.31 -5.93
C ASP A 145 1.77 -13.42 -6.14
N PHE A 146 1.63 -12.10 -6.03
CA PHE A 146 2.74 -11.17 -6.10
C PHE A 146 3.75 -11.39 -4.95
N ILE A 147 3.29 -11.63 -3.73
CA ILE A 147 4.15 -11.99 -2.58
C ILE A 147 4.90 -13.30 -2.85
N LYS A 148 4.23 -14.34 -3.41
CA LYS A 148 4.87 -15.62 -3.75
C LYS A 148 5.93 -15.48 -4.84
N GLN A 149 5.71 -14.61 -5.82
CA GLN A 149 6.66 -14.36 -6.92
C GLN A 149 7.91 -13.60 -6.46
N ASN A 150 7.88 -12.98 -5.27
CA ASN A 150 8.96 -12.21 -4.70
C ASN A 150 9.50 -12.81 -3.38
N PRO A 151 9.95 -14.08 -3.35
CA PRO A 151 10.35 -14.75 -2.12
C PRO A 151 11.55 -14.10 -1.42
N ASN A 152 12.41 -13.43 -2.17
CA ASN A 152 13.64 -12.80 -1.66
C ASN A 152 13.36 -11.55 -0.81
N VAL A 153 12.17 -10.96 -0.89
CA VAL A 153 11.78 -9.83 -0.04
C VAL A 153 11.79 -10.19 1.45
N LYS A 154 11.62 -11.48 1.79
CA LYS A 154 11.70 -11.97 3.16
C LYS A 154 13.11 -11.88 3.76
N ASN A 155 14.13 -11.82 2.91
CA ASN A 155 15.55 -11.81 3.32
C ASN A 155 16.13 -10.39 3.42
N VAL A 156 15.31 -9.37 3.24
CA VAL A 156 15.75 -7.98 3.41
C VAL A 156 15.82 -7.67 4.89
N ASN A 157 17.05 -7.56 5.41
CA ASN A 157 17.31 -7.43 6.85
C ASN A 157 16.86 -6.08 7.42
N SER A 158 16.96 -4.99 6.63
CA SER A 158 16.52 -3.66 7.05
C SER A 158 16.26 -2.74 5.86
N VAL A 159 15.41 -1.72 6.05
CA VAL A 159 15.23 -0.62 5.10
C VAL A 159 16.55 0.12 4.89
N ASP A 160 17.36 0.26 5.93
CA ASP A 160 18.71 0.87 5.87
C ASP A 160 19.60 0.25 4.79
N SER A 161 19.61 -1.08 4.69
CA SER A 161 20.45 -1.78 3.72
C SER A 161 19.99 -1.54 2.29
N LEU A 162 18.70 -1.30 2.08
CA LEU A 162 18.13 -0.98 0.78
C LEU A 162 18.47 0.45 0.37
N ILE A 163 18.18 1.41 1.25
CA ILE A 163 18.46 2.83 0.96
C ILE A 163 19.96 3.05 0.73
N LYS A 164 20.82 2.47 1.57
CA LYS A 164 22.29 2.57 1.38
C LYS A 164 22.80 1.90 0.13
N LYS A 165 22.08 0.91 -0.42
CA LYS A 165 22.43 0.31 -1.70
C LYS A 165 22.23 1.28 -2.87
N ASP A 166 21.09 2.01 -2.86
CA ASP A 166 20.74 2.94 -3.93
C ASP A 166 21.35 4.33 -3.69
N TYR A 167 21.51 4.70 -2.42
CA TYR A 167 22.06 5.98 -1.93
C TYR A 167 23.20 5.73 -0.91
N PRO A 168 24.42 5.36 -1.36
CA PRO A 168 25.53 4.99 -0.45
C PRO A 168 25.93 6.11 0.53
N ASN A 169 25.65 7.36 0.17
CA ASN A 169 25.99 8.56 0.96
C ASN A 169 24.80 9.09 1.78
N ALA A 170 23.67 8.37 1.81
CA ALA A 170 22.52 8.80 2.60
C ALA A 170 22.91 9.00 4.07
N LYS A 171 22.53 10.12 4.64
CA LYS A 171 22.64 10.43 6.06
C LYS A 171 21.36 10.06 6.76
N THR A 172 21.46 9.65 8.00
CA THR A 172 20.32 9.20 8.80
C THR A 172 20.21 9.97 10.08
N GLN A 173 19.01 10.15 10.59
CA GLN A 173 18.77 10.77 11.88
C GLN A 173 17.72 10.00 12.67
N ASP A 174 18.00 9.82 13.95
CA ASP A 174 17.09 9.30 14.97
C ASP A 174 16.74 10.47 15.90
N TYR A 175 15.60 11.12 15.62
CA TYR A 175 15.19 12.33 16.35
C TYR A 175 14.71 12.02 17.78
N ASN A 176 14.06 10.89 17.96
CA ASN A 176 13.48 10.51 19.25
C ASN A 176 14.41 9.63 20.08
N LYS A 177 15.60 9.29 19.55
CA LYS A 177 16.66 8.52 20.21
C LYS A 177 16.23 7.12 20.71
N ASN A 178 15.33 6.48 19.97
CA ASN A 178 14.87 5.12 20.25
C ASN A 178 15.71 4.04 19.56
N SER A 179 16.80 4.43 18.89
CA SER A 179 17.69 3.57 18.08
C SER A 179 17.04 3.09 16.76
N VAL A 180 15.95 3.72 16.36
CA VAL A 180 15.33 3.54 15.05
C VAL A 180 15.56 4.81 14.23
N ILE A 181 15.95 4.66 12.98
CA ILE A 181 16.18 5.81 12.10
C ILE A 181 14.84 6.38 11.69
N ASP A 182 14.61 7.64 11.99
CA ASP A 182 13.37 8.34 11.70
C ASP A 182 13.40 9.04 10.34
N THR A 183 14.59 9.41 9.85
CA THR A 183 14.72 10.20 8.64
C THR A 183 15.98 9.84 7.85
N TRP A 184 15.84 9.88 6.52
CA TRP A 184 16.91 9.71 5.56
C TRP A 184 17.05 11.00 4.76
N TYR A 185 18.28 11.46 4.61
CA TYR A 185 18.64 12.59 3.76
C TYR A 185 19.40 12.07 2.55
N VAL A 186 18.83 12.20 1.37
CA VAL A 186 19.41 11.73 0.13
C VAL A 186 19.71 12.90 -0.80
N ASP A 187 20.70 12.74 -1.65
CA ASP A 187 21.05 13.62 -2.75
C ASP A 187 20.61 12.91 -4.03
N ASP A 188 19.35 13.14 -4.43
CA ASP A 188 18.70 12.37 -5.50
C ASP A 188 19.22 12.76 -6.89
N ASP A 189 19.53 14.05 -7.10
CA ASP A 189 20.09 14.58 -8.35
C ASP A 189 21.62 14.53 -8.41
N LYS A 190 22.27 14.03 -7.36
CA LYS A 190 23.73 13.87 -7.22
C LYS A 190 24.52 15.17 -7.39
N ASN A 191 23.93 16.31 -7.00
CA ASN A 191 24.60 17.60 -7.07
C ASN A 191 25.48 17.91 -5.84
N GLY A 192 25.58 17.00 -4.89
CA GLY A 192 26.34 17.12 -3.63
C GLY A 192 25.59 17.85 -2.53
N LYS A 193 24.31 18.18 -2.72
CA LYS A 193 23.42 18.75 -1.72
C LYS A 193 22.33 17.74 -1.39
N ILE A 194 21.88 17.79 -0.15
CA ILE A 194 20.76 16.97 0.31
C ILE A 194 19.47 17.60 -0.19
N ASP A 195 18.64 16.84 -0.86
CA ASP A 195 17.30 17.23 -1.26
C ASP A 195 16.35 17.01 -0.07
N LEU A 196 15.54 18.03 0.25
CA LEU A 196 14.58 18.04 1.36
C LEU A 196 13.17 17.81 0.82
#